data_ea7b9356e122b325ba3b4b475532011b
#
_entry.id   ea7b9356e122b325ba3b4b475532011b
#
_cell.length_a   1.000
_cell.length_b   1.000
_cell.length_c   1.000
_cell.angle_alpha   90.00
_cell.angle_beta   90.00
_cell.angle_gamma   90.00
#
_symmetry.space_group_name_H-M   'P 1'
#
loop_
_entity.id
_entity.type
_entity.pdbx_description
1 polymer ?
#
loop_
_entity_poly.entity_id
_entity_poly.type
_entity_poly.pdbx_seq_one_letter_code
_entity_poly.pdbx_strand_id
1 'polypeptide(L)'
;NVATGYGALQNNTTGNSNVATGYGALRYNTTGEYNTAIGYMALYNNTAYSYCTGLGFNSQVTGDRQIQLGGTSETVYATKAVVTRSDERDKIDITDSDLGLNFILKLKPRRYKMNPREAYFQTTENTEMIAENIATIDYTAPNDGSKARKRPHYGLVAQEVKQVMNELDIDFAGYLDSKVDGGEDVLSLGYTEFIAPMIKAIQQQQEMIEALKKEILFLKGDVI
;
A
#
# COMPACT_ATOMS: atom_id res chain seq x y z
N ASN A 1 -1.68 -27.98 -6.01
CA ASN A 1 -0.70 -27.41 -5.09
C ASN A 1 0.70 -27.98 -5.35
N VAL A 2 1.71 -27.13 -5.26
CA VAL A 2 3.13 -27.51 -5.29
C VAL A 2 3.76 -27.02 -4.00
N ALA A 3 4.40 -27.90 -3.22
CA ALA A 3 5.07 -27.56 -1.97
C ALA A 3 6.51 -28.10 -1.97
N THR A 4 7.49 -27.24 -1.84
CA THR A 4 8.91 -27.59 -1.79
C THR A 4 9.58 -26.87 -0.62
N GLY A 5 9.99 -27.61 0.38
CA GLY A 5 10.64 -27.10 1.60
C GLY A 5 9.95 -27.56 2.87
N TYR A 6 10.69 -27.46 4.00
CA TYR A 6 10.14 -27.85 5.30
C TYR A 6 8.92 -26.98 5.67
N GLY A 7 7.80 -27.61 5.98
CA GLY A 7 6.57 -26.93 6.41
C GLY A 7 5.89 -26.10 5.31
N ALA A 8 6.28 -26.22 4.04
CA ALA A 8 5.57 -25.56 2.94
C ALA A 8 4.14 -26.14 2.81
N LEU A 9 3.11 -25.27 2.80
CA LEU A 9 1.68 -25.63 2.76
C LEU A 9 1.25 -26.63 3.86
N GLN A 10 1.93 -26.66 4.99
CA GLN A 10 1.72 -27.67 6.03
C GLN A 10 0.28 -27.76 6.52
N ASN A 11 -0.39 -26.62 6.68
CA ASN A 11 -1.73 -26.55 7.24
C ASN A 11 -2.83 -26.38 6.16
N ASN A 12 -2.47 -26.59 4.89
CA ASN A 12 -3.43 -26.42 3.81
C ASN A 12 -4.52 -27.52 3.87
N THR A 13 -5.77 -27.10 3.92
CA THR A 13 -6.93 -28.02 4.02
C THR A 13 -7.67 -28.13 2.68
N THR A 14 -8.25 -27.05 2.21
CA THR A 14 -9.06 -27.02 0.98
C THR A 14 -8.49 -26.12 -0.10
N GLY A 15 -7.50 -25.25 0.24
CA GLY A 15 -6.87 -24.38 -0.73
C GLY A 15 -6.23 -25.14 -1.88
N ASN A 16 -6.46 -24.68 -3.09
CA ASN A 16 -5.94 -25.30 -4.29
C ASN A 16 -5.14 -24.32 -5.15
N SER A 17 -4.43 -24.83 -6.16
CA SER A 17 -3.65 -24.03 -7.13
C SER A 17 -2.58 -23.12 -6.46
N ASN A 18 -2.04 -23.53 -5.31
CA ASN A 18 -0.97 -22.81 -4.62
C ASN A 18 0.42 -23.36 -4.99
N VAL A 19 1.40 -22.47 -5.07
CA VAL A 19 2.83 -22.79 -5.24
C VAL A 19 3.59 -22.25 -4.03
N ALA A 20 4.25 -23.11 -3.27
CA ALA A 20 5.03 -22.76 -2.10
C ALA A 20 6.43 -23.36 -2.17
N THR A 21 7.44 -22.51 -2.26
CA THR A 21 8.85 -22.93 -2.34
C THR A 21 9.67 -22.18 -1.28
N GLY A 22 10.17 -22.92 -0.31
CA GLY A 22 10.97 -22.40 0.80
C GLY A 22 10.51 -22.91 2.15
N TYR A 23 11.35 -22.72 3.19
CA TYR A 23 10.99 -23.06 4.56
C TYR A 23 9.76 -22.26 4.99
N GLY A 24 8.68 -22.94 5.39
CA GLY A 24 7.46 -22.32 5.89
C GLY A 24 6.67 -21.48 4.86
N ALA A 25 6.96 -21.59 3.56
CA ALA A 25 6.17 -20.89 2.55
C ALA A 25 4.70 -21.33 2.60
N LEU A 26 3.75 -20.39 2.70
CA LEU A 26 2.30 -20.65 2.86
C LEU A 26 1.97 -21.65 3.99
N ARG A 27 2.75 -21.67 5.05
CA ARG A 27 2.61 -22.70 6.10
C ARG A 27 1.22 -22.75 6.72
N TYR A 28 0.64 -21.60 7.02
CA TYR A 28 -0.67 -21.49 7.67
C TYR A 28 -1.84 -21.32 6.70
N ASN A 29 -1.59 -21.42 5.39
CA ASN A 29 -2.69 -21.39 4.44
C ASN A 29 -3.65 -22.56 4.72
N THR A 30 -4.92 -22.26 4.87
CA THR A 30 -5.97 -23.28 5.07
C THR A 30 -6.87 -23.40 3.85
N THR A 31 -7.40 -22.28 3.39
CA THR A 31 -8.43 -22.21 2.32
C THR A 31 -8.02 -21.31 1.14
N GLY A 32 -6.98 -20.50 1.29
CA GLY A 32 -6.52 -19.58 0.24
C GLY A 32 -6.08 -20.32 -1.03
N GLU A 33 -6.44 -19.76 -2.17
CA GLU A 33 -6.22 -20.37 -3.49
C GLU A 33 -5.39 -19.47 -4.40
N TYR A 34 -4.78 -20.05 -5.44
CA TYR A 34 -4.04 -19.32 -6.47
C TYR A 34 -2.90 -18.46 -5.94
N ASN A 35 -2.26 -18.87 -4.84
CA ASN A 35 -1.17 -18.14 -4.22
C ASN A 35 0.19 -18.66 -4.72
N THR A 36 1.15 -17.76 -4.88
CA THR A 36 2.55 -18.08 -5.18
C THR A 36 3.45 -17.52 -4.10
N ALA A 37 4.15 -18.39 -3.37
CA ALA A 37 5.08 -18.02 -2.31
C ALA A 37 6.46 -18.62 -2.56
N ILE A 38 7.46 -17.78 -2.77
CA ILE A 38 8.84 -18.21 -3.03
C ILE A 38 9.77 -17.47 -2.10
N GLY A 39 10.38 -18.20 -1.18
CA GLY A 39 11.32 -17.67 -0.19
C GLY A 39 11.07 -18.22 1.22
N TYR A 40 12.05 -18.01 2.12
CA TYR A 40 11.91 -18.34 3.53
C TYR A 40 10.74 -17.57 4.12
N MET A 41 9.71 -18.27 4.62
CA MET A 41 8.50 -17.72 5.22
C MET A 41 7.69 -16.77 4.31
N ALA A 42 7.80 -16.92 3.00
CA ALA A 42 6.95 -16.18 2.07
C ALA A 42 5.47 -16.56 2.29
N LEU A 43 4.59 -15.56 2.43
CA LEU A 43 3.16 -15.71 2.75
C LEU A 43 2.87 -16.64 3.93
N TYR A 44 3.77 -16.68 4.89
CA TYR A 44 3.73 -17.61 6.00
C TYR A 44 2.42 -17.55 6.81
N ASN A 45 1.95 -16.32 7.11
CA ASN A 45 0.74 -16.06 7.90
C ASN A 45 -0.54 -15.95 7.06
N ASN A 46 -0.46 -16.18 5.75
CA ASN A 46 -1.65 -16.21 4.92
C ASN A 46 -2.49 -17.44 5.28
N THR A 47 -3.66 -17.22 5.85
CA THR A 47 -4.58 -18.31 6.23
C THR A 47 -5.65 -18.57 5.16
N ALA A 48 -6.17 -17.52 4.52
CA ALA A 48 -7.31 -17.61 3.62
C ALA A 48 -7.23 -16.70 2.37
N TYR A 49 -6.30 -15.75 2.33
CA TYR A 49 -6.18 -14.83 1.18
C TYR A 49 -5.83 -15.58 -0.10
N SER A 50 -6.41 -15.12 -1.20
CA SER A 50 -6.27 -15.74 -2.52
C SER A 50 -5.69 -14.78 -3.54
N TYR A 51 -5.15 -15.35 -4.64
CA TYR A 51 -4.54 -14.59 -5.74
C TYR A 51 -3.34 -13.74 -5.30
N CYS A 52 -2.62 -14.17 -4.27
CA CYS A 52 -1.47 -13.46 -3.73
C CYS A 52 -0.14 -13.99 -4.28
N THR A 53 0.83 -13.09 -4.41
CA THR A 53 2.21 -13.46 -4.74
C THR A 53 3.16 -12.88 -3.70
N GLY A 54 3.91 -13.73 -3.02
CA GLY A 54 4.98 -13.35 -2.09
C GLY A 54 6.33 -13.84 -2.59
N LEU A 55 7.23 -12.93 -2.90
CA LEU A 55 8.59 -13.25 -3.35
C LEU A 55 9.63 -12.68 -2.40
N GLY A 56 10.49 -13.54 -1.87
CA GLY A 56 11.58 -13.15 -0.98
C GLY A 56 11.33 -13.51 0.49
N PHE A 57 12.31 -13.19 1.33
CA PHE A 57 12.28 -13.46 2.76
C PHE A 57 11.11 -12.73 3.42
N ASN A 58 10.27 -13.48 4.17
CA ASN A 58 9.17 -12.97 4.98
C ASN A 58 8.26 -11.95 4.25
N SER A 59 8.01 -12.18 2.96
CA SER A 59 7.05 -11.38 2.18
C SER A 59 5.63 -11.73 2.63
N GLN A 60 4.93 -10.80 3.27
CA GLN A 60 3.58 -11.00 3.81
C GLN A 60 2.58 -10.10 3.12
N VAL A 61 1.38 -10.59 2.89
CA VAL A 61 0.24 -9.83 2.35
C VAL A 61 -0.76 -9.51 3.46
N THR A 62 -1.60 -8.54 3.24
CA THR A 62 -2.62 -8.05 4.18
C THR A 62 -4.04 -8.19 3.66
N GLY A 63 -4.21 -8.84 2.51
CA GLY A 63 -5.49 -9.08 1.86
C GLY A 63 -5.33 -9.81 0.54
N ASP A 64 -6.44 -10.05 -0.14
CA ASP A 64 -6.48 -10.71 -1.45
C ASP A 64 -5.79 -9.90 -2.56
N ARG A 65 -5.38 -10.57 -3.63
CA ARG A 65 -4.90 -9.98 -4.89
C ARG A 65 -3.69 -9.05 -4.74
N GLN A 66 -2.82 -9.33 -3.77
CA GLN A 66 -1.62 -8.54 -3.51
C GLN A 66 -0.36 -9.24 -4.03
N ILE A 67 0.60 -8.42 -4.49
CA ILE A 67 1.96 -8.88 -4.82
C ILE A 67 2.93 -8.20 -3.88
N GLN A 68 3.59 -8.98 -3.03
CA GLN A 68 4.61 -8.50 -2.09
C GLN A 68 6.00 -8.95 -2.55
N LEU A 69 6.90 -7.99 -2.73
CA LEU A 69 8.30 -8.22 -3.09
C LEU A 69 9.20 -7.92 -1.89
N GLY A 70 9.73 -8.95 -1.27
CA GLY A 70 10.52 -8.85 -0.05
C GLY A 70 9.69 -8.59 1.21
N GLY A 71 10.34 -8.55 2.36
CA GLY A 71 9.76 -8.15 3.63
C GLY A 71 9.78 -6.63 3.83
N THR A 72 9.70 -6.18 5.09
CA THR A 72 9.59 -4.75 5.41
C THR A 72 10.91 -3.98 5.33
N SER A 73 12.03 -4.66 5.14
CA SER A 73 13.38 -4.07 5.15
C SER A 73 14.02 -3.96 3.78
N GLU A 74 13.47 -4.62 2.78
CA GLU A 74 14.03 -4.71 1.44
C GLU A 74 13.65 -3.49 0.60
N THR A 75 14.51 -3.19 -0.37
CA THR A 75 14.26 -2.16 -1.39
C THR A 75 14.15 -2.85 -2.75
N VAL A 76 13.07 -2.57 -3.48
CA VAL A 76 12.90 -3.04 -4.85
C VAL A 76 13.62 -2.11 -5.82
N TYR A 77 14.65 -2.62 -6.50
CA TYR A 77 15.33 -1.91 -7.58
C TYR A 77 14.83 -2.38 -8.93
N ALA A 78 14.22 -1.48 -9.71
CA ALA A 78 13.87 -1.72 -11.09
C ALA A 78 14.76 -0.84 -11.99
N THR A 79 15.41 -1.44 -12.99
CA THR A 79 16.27 -0.69 -13.95
C THR A 79 15.46 0.17 -14.91
N LYS A 80 14.16 -0.10 -15.03
CA LYS A 80 13.20 0.72 -15.80
C LYS A 80 11.97 0.99 -14.94
N ALA A 81 11.23 2.04 -15.30
CA ALA A 81 9.99 2.37 -14.61
C ALA A 81 8.99 1.21 -14.66
N VAL A 82 8.31 1.00 -13.54
CA VAL A 82 7.08 0.21 -13.52
C VAL A 82 6.00 1.07 -14.17
N VAL A 83 5.42 0.58 -15.26
CA VAL A 83 4.41 1.33 -16.03
C VAL A 83 3.01 0.85 -15.70
N THR A 84 2.08 1.77 -15.56
CA THR A 84 0.66 1.49 -15.40
C THR A 84 -0.01 1.52 -16.77
N ARG A 85 -0.79 0.47 -17.09
CA ARG A 85 -1.61 0.45 -18.29
C ARG A 85 -2.64 1.59 -18.23
N SER A 86 -2.75 2.36 -19.29
CA SER A 86 -3.62 3.55 -19.36
C SER A 86 -4.27 3.73 -20.73
N ASP A 87 -4.63 2.61 -21.39
CA ASP A 87 -5.32 2.61 -22.67
C ASP A 87 -6.78 3.06 -22.48
N GLU A 88 -7.28 3.92 -23.37
CA GLU A 88 -8.66 4.40 -23.36
C GLU A 88 -9.67 3.25 -23.42
N ARG A 89 -9.36 2.19 -24.17
CA ARG A 89 -10.22 1.01 -24.34
C ARG A 89 -10.44 0.21 -23.06
N ASP A 90 -9.57 0.41 -22.04
CA ASP A 90 -9.67 -0.21 -20.71
C ASP A 90 -10.42 0.68 -19.71
N LYS A 91 -11.03 1.80 -20.17
CA LYS A 91 -11.69 2.82 -19.32
C LYS A 91 -13.09 3.10 -19.82
N ILE A 92 -13.96 3.42 -18.88
CA ILE A 92 -15.32 3.88 -19.15
C ILE A 92 -15.56 5.20 -18.40
N ASP A 93 -16.58 5.94 -18.77
CA ASP A 93 -17.02 7.18 -18.12
C ASP A 93 -15.89 8.21 -17.96
N ILE A 94 -15.09 8.38 -19.03
CA ILE A 94 -13.98 9.32 -19.04
C ILE A 94 -14.53 10.74 -19.00
N THR A 95 -14.26 11.44 -17.92
CA THR A 95 -14.65 12.85 -17.71
C THR A 95 -13.45 13.66 -17.23
N ASP A 96 -13.59 14.97 -17.21
CA ASP A 96 -12.61 15.86 -16.56
C ASP A 96 -12.52 15.55 -15.08
N SER A 97 -11.30 15.63 -14.52
CA SER A 97 -11.10 15.43 -13.09
C SER A 97 -11.82 16.50 -12.28
N ASP A 98 -12.65 16.09 -11.35
CA ASP A 98 -13.29 16.90 -10.32
C ASP A 98 -12.35 17.20 -9.14
N LEU A 99 -11.31 16.36 -8.96
CA LEU A 99 -10.27 16.55 -7.96
C LEU A 99 -9.18 17.48 -8.50
N GLY A 100 -9.00 18.62 -7.85
CA GLY A 100 -8.03 19.63 -8.27
C GLY A 100 -7.52 20.44 -7.08
N LEU A 101 -7.45 21.76 -7.22
CA LEU A 101 -6.81 22.67 -6.26
C LEU A 101 -7.41 22.55 -4.86
N ASN A 102 -8.73 22.48 -4.72
CA ASN A 102 -9.39 22.35 -3.42
C ASN A 102 -8.98 21.09 -2.67
N PHE A 103 -8.90 19.96 -3.37
CA PHE A 103 -8.43 18.70 -2.79
C PHE A 103 -6.96 18.79 -2.36
N ILE A 104 -6.09 19.23 -3.28
CA ILE A 104 -4.62 19.29 -3.05
C ILE A 104 -4.27 20.24 -1.90
N LEU A 105 -4.94 21.39 -1.78
CA LEU A 105 -4.68 22.36 -0.70
C LEU A 105 -5.07 21.86 0.69
N LYS A 106 -5.98 20.89 0.79
CA LYS A 106 -6.38 20.30 2.08
C LYS A 106 -5.43 19.18 2.54
N LEU A 107 -4.65 18.60 1.64
CA LEU A 107 -3.67 17.57 1.98
C LEU A 107 -2.55 18.16 2.85
N LYS A 108 -2.03 17.35 3.76
CA LYS A 108 -1.00 17.77 4.73
C LYS A 108 0.32 17.01 4.46
N PRO A 109 1.27 17.58 3.68
CA PRO A 109 2.58 16.98 3.55
C PRO A 109 3.28 16.88 4.92
N ARG A 110 3.76 15.67 5.25
CA ARG A 110 4.38 15.37 6.54
C ARG A 110 5.82 14.94 6.36
N ARG A 111 6.63 15.21 7.39
CA ARG A 111 7.93 14.60 7.60
C ARG A 111 7.82 13.62 8.74
N TYR A 112 8.19 12.35 8.52
CA TYR A 112 8.08 11.28 9.52
C TYR A 112 9.26 10.32 9.45
N LYS A 113 9.39 9.43 10.43
CA LYS A 113 10.27 8.28 10.38
C LYS A 113 9.42 7.02 10.27
N MET A 114 9.83 6.08 9.45
CA MET A 114 9.18 4.76 9.40
C MET A 114 9.37 4.04 10.73
N ASN A 115 8.29 3.53 11.26
CA ASN A 115 8.24 2.70 12.46
C ASN A 115 7.31 1.51 12.18
N PRO A 116 7.79 0.48 11.45
CA PRO A 116 6.97 -0.62 11.02
C PRO A 116 6.41 -1.38 12.22
N ARG A 117 5.10 -1.59 12.27
CA ARG A 117 4.42 -2.36 13.33
C ARG A 117 4.96 -3.79 13.42
N GLU A 118 5.31 -4.37 12.28
CA GLU A 118 5.91 -5.70 12.17
C GLU A 118 7.27 -5.83 12.91
N ALA A 119 7.92 -4.72 13.24
CA ALA A 119 9.16 -4.73 14.01
C ALA A 119 8.95 -4.94 15.53
N TYR A 120 7.69 -4.88 16.00
CA TYR A 120 7.34 -5.02 17.41
C TYR A 120 6.84 -6.41 17.79
N PHE A 121 7.30 -7.44 17.08
CA PHE A 121 6.98 -8.83 17.42
C PHE A 121 7.31 -9.15 18.87
N GLN A 122 6.38 -9.75 19.57
CA GLN A 122 6.67 -10.48 20.80
C GLN A 122 6.99 -11.92 20.40
N THR A 123 8.26 -12.28 20.46
CA THR A 123 8.64 -13.68 20.54
C THR A 123 8.26 -14.17 21.94
N THR A 124 7.24 -15.02 22.04
CA THR A 124 7.04 -15.81 23.24
C THR A 124 8.22 -16.77 23.32
N GLU A 125 9.17 -16.47 24.22
CA GLU A 125 10.28 -17.36 24.54
C GLU A 125 9.73 -18.68 25.13
N ASN A 126 9.60 -19.67 24.31
CA ASN A 126 9.54 -21.05 24.75
C ASN A 126 10.61 -21.82 23.96
N THR A 127 11.72 -22.08 24.64
CA THR A 127 12.99 -22.57 24.12
C THR A 127 12.98 -24.02 23.61
N GLU A 128 11.83 -24.71 23.58
CA GLU A 128 11.77 -26.12 23.19
C GLU A 128 11.15 -26.39 21.81
N MET A 129 10.62 -25.37 21.10
CA MET A 129 10.07 -25.56 19.74
C MET A 129 10.40 -24.40 18.82
N ILE A 130 11.58 -24.39 18.26
CA ILE A 130 12.02 -23.45 17.22
C ILE A 130 11.10 -23.49 15.95
N ALA A 131 10.17 -24.41 15.88
CA ALA A 131 9.25 -24.61 14.75
C ALA A 131 7.83 -24.06 14.95
N GLU A 132 7.41 -23.67 16.16
CA GLU A 132 6.03 -23.23 16.42
C GLU A 132 5.88 -21.79 16.92
N ASN A 133 6.98 -21.12 17.29
CA ASN A 133 6.95 -19.75 17.78
C ASN A 133 7.11 -18.74 16.68
N ILE A 134 6.11 -18.64 15.79
CA ILE A 134 6.05 -17.51 14.89
C ILE A 134 4.99 -16.58 15.39
N ALA A 135 5.51 -15.44 15.82
CA ALA A 135 4.73 -14.30 16.22
C ALA A 135 3.76 -13.93 15.08
N THR A 136 2.48 -14.00 15.34
CA THR A 136 1.47 -13.29 14.56
C THR A 136 1.82 -11.81 14.60
N ILE A 137 1.80 -11.16 13.46
CA ILE A 137 2.02 -9.72 13.39
C ILE A 137 0.90 -9.04 14.17
N ASP A 138 1.22 -8.45 15.31
CA ASP A 138 0.26 -7.62 16.03
C ASP A 138 0.24 -6.22 15.44
N TYR A 139 -0.67 -5.99 14.52
CA TYR A 139 -0.89 -4.66 13.92
C TYR A 139 -1.46 -3.65 14.91
N THR A 140 -1.86 -4.07 16.12
CA THR A 140 -2.35 -3.19 17.19
C THR A 140 -1.27 -2.84 18.19
N ALA A 141 -0.06 -3.40 18.07
CA ALA A 141 1.05 -3.17 18.97
C ALA A 141 1.35 -1.66 19.13
N PRO A 142 1.63 -1.19 20.35
CA PRO A 142 1.87 0.22 20.61
C PRO A 142 3.12 0.69 19.88
N ASN A 143 2.99 1.83 19.18
CA ASN A 143 4.08 2.50 18.50
C ASN A 143 4.86 3.36 19.52
N ASP A 144 5.79 2.76 20.25
CA ASP A 144 6.63 3.45 21.22
C ASP A 144 7.87 4.14 20.61
N GLY A 145 8.07 3.97 19.29
CA GLY A 145 9.19 4.54 18.55
C GLY A 145 10.52 3.86 18.74
N SER A 146 10.64 2.81 19.59
CA SER A 146 11.91 2.13 19.85
C SER A 146 12.52 1.44 18.63
N LYS A 147 11.68 1.07 17.66
CA LYS A 147 12.06 0.44 16.39
C LYS A 147 12.05 1.41 15.21
N ALA A 148 11.87 2.71 15.46
CA ALA A 148 11.82 3.71 14.39
C ALA A 148 13.13 3.77 13.61
N ARG A 149 13.02 3.81 12.27
CA ARG A 149 14.19 3.97 11.38
C ARG A 149 14.77 5.38 11.52
N LYS A 150 16.07 5.51 11.34
CA LYS A 150 16.78 6.80 11.53
C LYS A 150 16.45 7.82 10.43
N ARG A 151 16.29 7.35 9.18
CA ARG A 151 16.09 8.22 8.01
C ARG A 151 14.69 8.84 8.01
N PRO A 152 14.57 10.17 7.84
CA PRO A 152 13.28 10.81 7.65
C PRO A 152 12.74 10.57 6.23
N HIS A 153 11.43 10.47 6.14
CA HIS A 153 10.65 10.39 4.91
C HIS A 153 9.71 11.59 4.81
N TYR A 154 9.27 11.90 3.62
CA TYR A 154 8.28 12.92 3.33
C TYR A 154 7.13 12.29 2.56
N GLY A 155 5.92 12.60 2.95
CA GLY A 155 4.74 12.02 2.34
C GLY A 155 3.46 12.42 3.04
N LEU A 156 2.39 11.68 2.78
CA LEU A 156 1.08 11.88 3.37
C LEU A 156 0.79 10.76 4.39
N VAL A 157 -0.13 11.04 5.31
CA VAL A 157 -0.65 10.07 6.28
C VAL A 157 -2.03 9.62 5.80
N ALA A 158 -2.24 8.32 5.65
CA ALA A 158 -3.48 7.78 5.07
C ALA A 158 -4.73 8.22 5.82
N GLN A 159 -4.70 8.26 7.15
CA GLN A 159 -5.80 8.75 7.99
C GLN A 159 -6.15 10.22 7.73
N GLU A 160 -5.13 11.07 7.48
CA GLU A 160 -5.35 12.48 7.15
C GLU A 160 -5.92 12.65 5.74
N VAL A 161 -5.54 11.80 4.80
CA VAL A 161 -6.14 11.74 3.46
C VAL A 161 -7.61 11.33 3.57
N LYS A 162 -7.92 10.28 4.36
CA LYS A 162 -9.31 9.85 4.59
C LYS A 162 -10.17 10.95 5.21
N GLN A 163 -9.61 11.73 6.12
CA GLN A 163 -10.31 12.89 6.68
C GLN A 163 -10.69 13.90 5.59
N VAL A 164 -9.77 14.23 4.68
CA VAL A 164 -10.03 15.14 3.54
C VAL A 164 -11.09 14.56 2.59
N MET A 165 -11.04 13.25 2.32
CA MET A 165 -12.07 12.58 1.51
C MET A 165 -13.46 12.74 2.14
N ASN A 166 -13.58 12.52 3.46
CA ASN A 166 -14.84 12.67 4.18
C ASN A 166 -15.32 14.14 4.21
N GLU A 167 -14.41 15.11 4.39
CA GLU A 167 -14.74 16.55 4.36
C GLU A 167 -15.27 17.02 3.00
N LEU A 168 -14.79 16.41 1.93
CA LEU A 168 -15.16 16.76 0.56
C LEU A 168 -16.26 15.86 -0.03
N ASP A 169 -16.68 14.83 0.70
CA ASP A 169 -17.64 13.80 0.26
C ASP A 169 -17.21 13.16 -1.07
N ILE A 170 -15.93 12.74 -1.15
CA ILE A 170 -15.34 12.14 -2.34
C ILE A 170 -14.88 10.71 -2.08
N ASP A 171 -14.91 9.88 -3.13
CA ASP A 171 -14.18 8.64 -3.22
C ASP A 171 -12.88 8.85 -4.01
N PHE A 172 -11.77 8.28 -3.52
CA PHE A 172 -10.46 8.46 -4.13
C PHE A 172 -9.66 7.16 -4.12
N ALA A 173 -9.45 6.58 -5.30
CA ALA A 173 -8.75 5.32 -5.48
C ALA A 173 -7.30 5.30 -4.96
N GLY A 174 -6.70 6.45 -4.72
CA GLY A 174 -5.38 6.58 -4.09
C GLY A 174 -5.37 6.30 -2.58
N TYR A 175 -6.53 6.11 -1.94
CA TYR A 175 -6.64 5.63 -0.56
C TYR A 175 -7.06 4.17 -0.57
N LEU A 176 -6.28 3.33 0.10
CA LEU A 176 -6.49 1.89 0.15
C LEU A 176 -6.65 1.46 1.62
N ASP A 177 -7.74 0.78 1.92
CA ASP A 177 -8.05 0.18 3.23
C ASP A 177 -8.21 -1.33 3.04
N SER A 178 -7.22 -2.10 3.48
CA SER A 178 -7.23 -3.55 3.31
C SER A 178 -8.39 -4.24 4.03
N LYS A 179 -8.98 -3.63 5.06
CA LYS A 179 -10.16 -4.19 5.75
C LYS A 179 -11.41 -4.26 4.88
N VAL A 180 -11.57 -3.33 3.94
CA VAL A 180 -12.75 -3.29 3.05
C VAL A 180 -12.82 -4.57 2.22
N ASP A 181 -11.67 -5.12 1.85
CA ASP A 181 -11.55 -6.36 1.08
C ASP A 181 -11.32 -7.60 1.97
N GLY A 182 -11.63 -7.51 3.28
CA GLY A 182 -11.46 -8.60 4.24
C GLY A 182 -10.03 -8.84 4.71
N GLY A 183 -9.14 -7.89 4.44
CA GLY A 183 -7.74 -7.94 4.88
C GLY A 183 -7.49 -7.38 6.28
N GLU A 184 -6.22 -7.23 6.62
CA GLU A 184 -5.75 -6.69 7.90
C GLU A 184 -5.98 -5.18 8.02
N ASP A 185 -5.89 -4.63 9.25
CA ASP A 185 -6.01 -3.20 9.53
C ASP A 185 -4.77 -2.42 9.04
N VAL A 186 -4.61 -2.35 7.74
CA VAL A 186 -3.51 -1.66 7.06
C VAL A 186 -4.06 -0.66 6.05
N LEU A 187 -3.67 0.59 6.21
CA LEU A 187 -3.99 1.69 5.31
C LEU A 187 -2.79 2.02 4.43
N SER A 188 -3.03 2.20 3.15
CA SER A 188 -2.00 2.49 2.16
C SER A 188 -2.40 3.66 1.25
N LEU A 189 -1.41 4.25 0.59
CA LEU A 189 -1.62 5.32 -0.38
C LEU A 189 -0.96 4.97 -1.72
N GLY A 190 -1.76 4.96 -2.78
CA GLY A 190 -1.31 4.89 -4.16
C GLY A 190 -0.85 6.27 -4.65
N TYR A 191 0.41 6.61 -4.47
CA TYR A 191 0.92 7.95 -4.77
C TYR A 191 0.75 8.37 -6.23
N THR A 192 0.69 7.44 -7.16
CA THR A 192 0.47 7.72 -8.59
C THR A 192 -0.91 8.31 -8.86
N GLU A 193 -1.91 7.98 -8.05
CA GLU A 193 -3.28 8.51 -8.16
C GLU A 193 -3.37 10.02 -7.85
N PHE A 194 -2.39 10.57 -7.14
CA PHE A 194 -2.35 12.01 -6.86
C PHE A 194 -1.86 12.84 -8.05
N ILE A 195 -1.28 12.22 -9.09
CA ILE A 195 -0.68 12.95 -10.23
C ILE A 195 -1.75 13.71 -11.01
N ALA A 196 -2.87 13.08 -11.37
CA ALA A 196 -3.94 13.74 -12.12
C ALA A 196 -4.57 14.90 -11.33
N PRO A 197 -4.95 14.76 -10.05
CA PRO A 197 -5.36 15.88 -9.20
C PRO A 197 -4.34 17.01 -9.10
N MET A 198 -3.04 16.70 -9.02
CA MET A 198 -1.98 17.73 -8.99
C MET A 198 -1.90 18.50 -10.32
N ILE A 199 -2.01 17.80 -11.46
CA ILE A 199 -2.03 18.44 -12.78
C ILE A 199 -3.24 19.38 -12.87
N LYS A 200 -4.43 18.94 -12.47
CA LYS A 200 -5.64 19.77 -12.47
C LYS A 200 -5.49 20.98 -11.54
N ALA A 201 -4.90 20.80 -10.36
CA ALA A 201 -4.63 21.90 -9.44
C ALA A 201 -3.70 22.97 -10.03
N ILE A 202 -2.65 22.56 -10.75
CA ILE A 202 -1.72 23.48 -11.44
C ILE A 202 -2.46 24.24 -12.55
N GLN A 203 -3.31 23.57 -13.33
CA GLN A 203 -4.11 24.20 -14.38
C GLN A 203 -5.05 25.26 -13.78
N GLN A 204 -5.75 24.95 -12.70
CA GLN A 204 -6.63 25.90 -12.00
C GLN A 204 -5.85 27.09 -11.41
N GLN A 205 -4.67 26.85 -10.86
CA GLN A 205 -3.79 27.94 -10.39
C GLN A 205 -3.37 28.84 -11.55
N GLN A 206 -3.04 28.29 -12.72
CA GLN A 206 -2.68 29.08 -13.90
C GLN A 206 -3.84 29.94 -14.38
N GLU A 207 -5.06 29.40 -14.42
CA GLU A 207 -6.27 30.17 -14.76
C GLU A 207 -6.50 31.34 -13.79
N MET A 208 -6.32 31.12 -12.49
CA MET A 208 -6.42 32.17 -11.48
C MET A 208 -5.34 33.25 -11.67
N ILE A 209 -4.10 32.87 -11.99
CA ILE A 209 -3.00 33.81 -12.25
C ILE A 209 -3.33 34.68 -13.48
N GLU A 210 -3.84 34.07 -14.56
CA GLU A 210 -4.21 34.83 -15.77
C GLU A 210 -5.38 35.78 -15.50
N ALA A 211 -6.36 35.37 -14.70
CA ALA A 211 -7.46 36.25 -14.28
C ALA A 211 -6.94 37.45 -13.47
N LEU A 212 -6.08 37.21 -12.48
CA LEU A 212 -5.46 38.27 -11.68
C LEU A 212 -4.60 39.22 -12.53
N LYS A 213 -3.83 38.72 -13.49
CA LYS A 213 -3.07 39.55 -14.42
C LYS A 213 -3.97 40.50 -15.21
N LYS A 214 -5.09 39.99 -15.75
CA LYS A 214 -6.06 40.81 -16.46
C LYS A 214 -6.66 41.90 -15.58
N GLU A 215 -7.00 41.55 -14.33
CA GLU A 215 -7.53 42.51 -13.37
C GLU A 215 -6.52 43.62 -13.03
N ILE A 216 -5.25 43.24 -12.82
CA ILE A 216 -4.16 44.20 -12.57
C ILE A 216 -3.95 45.13 -13.73
N LEU A 217 -3.97 44.66 -14.99
CA LEU A 217 -3.86 45.50 -16.19
C LEU A 217 -5.05 46.47 -16.27
N PHE A 218 -6.26 46.01 -16.05
CA PHE A 218 -7.46 46.86 -15.98
C PHE A 218 -7.34 47.96 -14.92
N LEU A 219 -6.90 47.64 -13.71
CA LEU A 219 -6.72 48.59 -12.62
C LEU A 219 -5.59 49.60 -12.88
N LYS A 220 -4.57 49.27 -13.66
CA LYS A 220 -3.50 50.20 -14.09
C LYS A 220 -3.90 51.14 -15.21
N GLY A 221 -5.09 50.98 -15.78
CA GLY A 221 -5.53 51.78 -16.91
C GLY A 221 -4.93 51.39 -18.26
N ASP A 222 -4.23 50.26 -18.33
CA ASP A 222 -3.73 49.69 -19.57
C ASP A 222 -4.91 48.95 -20.24
N VAL A 223 -5.75 49.71 -20.94
CA VAL A 223 -6.83 49.18 -21.78
C VAL A 223 -6.21 48.55 -23.01
N ILE A 224 -6.43 47.24 -23.20
CA ILE A 224 -6.15 46.53 -24.45
C ILE A 224 -7.26 46.84 -25.46
#